data_f4b01a720701fb2fe37d7833f63e6acd
#
_entry.id   f4b01a720701fb2fe37d7833f63e6acd
#
_cell.length_a   1.000
_cell.length_b   1.000
_cell.length_c   1.000
_cell.angle_alpha   90.00
_cell.angle_beta   90.00
_cell.angle_gamma   90.00
#
_symmetry.space_group_name_H-M   'P 1'
#
loop_
_entity.id
_entity.type
_entity.pdbx_description
1 polymer ?
#
loop_
_entity_poly.entity_id
_entity_poly.type
_entity_poly.pdbx_seq_one_letter_code
_entity_poly.pdbx_strand_id
1 'polypeptide(L)'
;YQVRLKDYDINVELTATERCGIQRYTFPEADAAIFLNLRKAMNWDFTNDTYIERIDSVTIQGYRFSDGWARDQHIYFRTRFSKPFKAMQLDTATIVKDGERIGTSAIARFDFHTAAGEQILVTTAISGVSMEGAARNLAAEAPDDDFDKYLATTQKNWNEQLSKIEITCDDPDEKVKFYTALYHSMLAPTIYNDVDGAYYGPDKQVHQADRCTK
;
A
#
# COMPACT_ATOMS: atom_id res chain seq x y z
N TYR A 1 -12.43 0.13 4.19
CA TYR A 1 -13.09 0.89 3.12
C TYR A 1 -13.60 -0.04 2.05
N GLN A 2 -14.81 0.26 1.50
CA GLN A 2 -15.40 -0.53 0.42
C GLN A 2 -16.00 0.39 -0.64
N VAL A 3 -15.84 0.04 -1.92
CA VAL A 3 -16.41 0.77 -3.06
C VAL A 3 -16.72 -0.19 -4.21
N ARG A 4 -17.79 0.10 -4.97
CA ARG A 4 -18.12 -0.58 -6.22
C ARG A 4 -17.74 0.29 -7.41
N LEU A 5 -16.90 -0.21 -8.29
CA LEU A 5 -16.58 0.39 -9.58
C LEU A 5 -17.70 0.03 -10.56
N LYS A 6 -18.67 0.94 -10.75
CA LYS A 6 -19.92 0.68 -11.47
C LYS A 6 -19.70 0.31 -12.94
N ASP A 7 -18.72 0.96 -13.60
CA ASP A 7 -18.46 0.77 -15.03
C ASP A 7 -17.92 -0.63 -15.36
N TYR A 8 -17.29 -1.29 -14.37
CA TYR A 8 -16.66 -2.60 -14.52
C TYR A 8 -17.33 -3.69 -13.67
N ASP A 9 -18.32 -3.33 -12.86
CA ASP A 9 -18.96 -4.21 -11.89
C ASP A 9 -17.99 -4.92 -10.94
N ILE A 10 -17.00 -4.19 -10.44
CA ILE A 10 -15.97 -4.69 -9.52
C ILE A 10 -16.22 -4.12 -8.13
N ASN A 11 -16.33 -5.00 -7.12
CA ASN A 11 -16.26 -4.58 -5.74
C ASN A 11 -14.80 -4.53 -5.28
N VAL A 12 -14.44 -3.45 -4.57
CA VAL A 12 -13.11 -3.24 -4.01
C VAL A 12 -13.23 -3.02 -2.51
N GLU A 13 -12.51 -3.79 -1.73
CA GLU A 13 -12.41 -3.68 -0.29
C GLU A 13 -10.95 -3.48 0.10
N LEU A 14 -10.69 -2.56 1.04
CA LEU A 14 -9.35 -2.18 1.44
C LEU A 14 -9.21 -2.30 2.96
N THR A 15 -8.14 -2.91 3.42
CA THR A 15 -7.67 -2.89 4.80
C THR A 15 -6.14 -2.74 4.83
N ALA A 16 -5.56 -2.59 6.00
CA ALA A 16 -4.12 -2.42 6.13
C ALA A 16 -3.62 -2.99 7.45
N THR A 17 -2.36 -3.38 7.48
CA THR A 17 -1.54 -3.53 8.69
C THR A 17 -0.71 -2.27 8.88
N GLU A 18 0.34 -2.31 9.69
CA GLU A 18 1.22 -1.16 9.91
C GLU A 18 2.02 -0.78 8.65
N ARG A 19 2.44 -1.77 7.85
CA ARG A 19 3.30 -1.58 6.66
C ARG A 19 2.75 -2.21 5.39
N CYS A 20 1.61 -2.92 5.48
CA CYS A 20 1.00 -3.57 4.32
C CYS A 20 -0.39 -3.01 4.03
N GLY A 21 -0.65 -2.70 2.76
CA GLY A 21 -1.99 -2.47 2.24
C GLY A 21 -2.53 -3.77 1.63
N ILE A 22 -3.77 -4.14 1.99
CA ILE A 22 -4.41 -5.36 1.52
C ILE A 22 -5.70 -4.98 0.82
N GLN A 23 -5.82 -5.39 -0.42
CA GLN A 23 -6.94 -5.07 -1.31
C GLN A 23 -7.61 -6.36 -1.74
N ARG A 24 -8.94 -6.43 -1.66
CA ARG A 24 -9.75 -7.51 -2.19
C ARG A 24 -10.60 -6.98 -3.33
N TYR A 25 -10.40 -7.53 -4.52
CA TYR A 25 -11.18 -7.23 -5.71
C TYR A 25 -12.10 -8.41 -6.01
N THR A 26 -13.42 -8.17 -6.07
CA THR A 26 -14.39 -9.17 -6.52
C THR A 26 -14.82 -8.82 -7.94
N PHE A 27 -14.50 -9.70 -8.87
CA PHE A 27 -14.68 -9.50 -10.32
C PHE A 27 -15.95 -10.20 -10.84
N PRO A 28 -16.55 -9.69 -11.92
CA PRO A 28 -17.44 -10.48 -12.78
C PRO A 28 -16.62 -11.53 -13.55
N GLU A 29 -17.28 -12.39 -14.33
CA GLU A 29 -16.60 -13.21 -15.34
C GLU A 29 -16.07 -12.32 -16.45
N ALA A 30 -14.74 -12.24 -16.58
CA ALA A 30 -14.08 -11.33 -17.52
C ALA A 30 -12.61 -11.70 -17.78
N ASP A 31 -12.07 -11.15 -18.86
CA ASP A 31 -10.64 -10.93 -18.99
C ASP A 31 -10.30 -9.61 -18.28
N ALA A 32 -9.91 -9.73 -17.01
CA ALA A 32 -9.68 -8.63 -16.09
C ALA A 32 -8.22 -8.18 -16.07
N ALA A 33 -8.01 -6.92 -15.69
CA ALA A 33 -6.66 -6.41 -15.50
C ALA A 33 -6.55 -5.58 -14.20
N ILE A 34 -5.41 -5.71 -13.54
CA ILE A 34 -5.01 -4.84 -12.41
C ILE A 34 -3.80 -4.02 -12.87
N PHE A 35 -3.81 -2.72 -12.54
CA PHE A 35 -2.73 -1.80 -12.91
C PHE A 35 -1.98 -1.32 -11.66
N LEU A 36 -0.65 -1.32 -11.77
CA LEU A 36 0.23 -0.61 -10.85
C LEU A 36 0.81 0.60 -11.58
N ASN A 37 0.40 1.80 -11.17
CA ASN A 37 0.83 3.04 -11.81
C ASN A 37 1.80 3.80 -10.89
N LEU A 38 3.10 3.68 -11.13
CA LEU A 38 4.14 4.42 -10.40
C LEU A 38 4.45 5.79 -11.02
N ARG A 39 3.91 6.06 -12.23
CA ARG A 39 4.13 7.31 -12.97
C ARG A 39 3.37 8.49 -12.35
N LYS A 40 2.14 8.23 -11.88
CA LYS A 40 1.27 9.26 -11.32
C LYS A 40 1.53 9.48 -9.84
N ALA A 41 1.66 10.74 -9.45
CA ALA A 41 1.55 11.17 -8.07
C ALA A 41 0.11 11.56 -7.74
N MET A 42 -0.28 11.47 -6.47
CA MET A 42 -1.61 11.90 -6.01
C MET A 42 -1.69 13.40 -5.74
N ASN A 43 -0.58 14.11 -5.77
CA ASN A 43 -0.48 15.53 -5.50
C ASN A 43 0.59 16.14 -6.42
N TRP A 44 1.23 17.22 -6.03
CA TRP A 44 2.31 17.92 -6.72
C TRP A 44 3.70 17.26 -6.56
N ASP A 45 3.72 16.04 -6.04
CA ASP A 45 4.89 15.18 -5.96
C ASP A 45 5.42 14.83 -7.36
N PHE A 46 6.73 14.91 -7.57
CA PHE A 46 7.40 14.63 -8.83
C PHE A 46 8.13 13.29 -8.76
N THR A 47 7.82 12.38 -9.67
CA THR A 47 8.49 11.09 -9.78
C THR A 47 9.88 11.27 -10.39
N ASN A 48 10.91 10.83 -9.68
CA ASN A 48 12.31 10.89 -10.15
C ASN A 48 12.73 9.61 -10.86
N ASP A 49 12.40 8.44 -10.27
CA ASP A 49 12.71 7.14 -10.86
C ASP A 49 11.74 6.07 -10.35
N THR A 50 11.51 5.04 -11.16
CA THR A 50 10.70 3.89 -10.80
C THR A 50 11.28 2.60 -11.38
N TYR A 51 11.07 1.52 -10.66
CA TYR A 51 11.44 0.19 -11.08
C TYR A 51 10.36 -0.82 -10.72
N ILE A 52 10.08 -1.76 -11.61
CA ILE A 52 9.17 -2.89 -11.38
C ILE A 52 9.81 -4.13 -11.98
N GLU A 53 9.93 -5.19 -11.18
CA GLU A 53 10.35 -6.50 -11.65
C GLU A 53 9.40 -7.60 -11.19
N ARG A 54 9.30 -8.62 -12.00
CA ARG A 54 8.59 -9.85 -11.69
C ARG A 54 9.52 -10.81 -10.98
N ILE A 55 9.10 -11.31 -9.82
CA ILE A 55 9.82 -12.34 -9.06
C ILE A 55 9.33 -13.74 -9.48
N ASP A 56 8.00 -13.91 -9.49
CA ASP A 56 7.35 -15.16 -9.91
C ASP A 56 5.97 -14.89 -10.53
N SER A 57 5.10 -15.90 -10.59
CA SER A 57 3.77 -15.78 -11.21
C SER A 57 2.76 -14.98 -10.39
N VAL A 58 3.05 -14.71 -9.12
CA VAL A 58 2.17 -13.99 -8.18
C VAL A 58 2.86 -12.84 -7.48
N THR A 59 4.18 -12.67 -7.65
CA THR A 59 4.96 -11.70 -6.86
C THR A 59 5.73 -10.75 -7.76
N ILE A 60 5.64 -9.48 -7.43
CA ILE A 60 6.44 -8.40 -8.01
C ILE A 60 7.10 -7.58 -6.91
N GLN A 61 8.15 -6.86 -7.26
CA GLN A 61 8.77 -5.86 -6.39
C GLN A 61 9.25 -4.66 -7.22
N GLY A 62 9.66 -3.62 -6.52
CA GLY A 62 10.21 -2.45 -7.17
C GLY A 62 10.34 -1.28 -6.22
N TYR A 63 10.49 -0.10 -6.82
CA TYR A 63 10.55 1.15 -6.08
C TYR A 63 9.96 2.32 -6.85
N ARG A 64 9.61 3.36 -6.10
CA ARG A 64 9.31 4.71 -6.61
C ARG A 64 10.06 5.73 -5.79
N PHE A 65 10.91 6.51 -6.47
CA PHE A 65 11.61 7.64 -5.90
C PHE A 65 10.96 8.94 -6.36
N SER A 66 10.83 9.88 -5.47
CA SER A 66 10.11 11.12 -5.75
C SER A 66 10.59 12.30 -4.90
N ASP A 67 10.32 13.49 -5.42
CA ASP A 67 10.46 14.76 -4.71
C ASP A 67 9.09 15.42 -4.59
N GLY A 68 8.84 16.00 -3.43
CA GLY A 68 7.60 16.71 -3.18
C GLY A 68 7.69 17.47 -1.87
N TRP A 69 6.72 17.25 -1.00
CA TRP A 69 6.78 17.74 0.39
C TRP A 69 8.03 17.24 1.12
N ALA A 70 8.27 15.93 1.05
CA ALA A 70 9.57 15.36 1.44
C ALA A 70 10.48 15.33 0.21
N ARG A 71 11.72 15.78 0.37
CA ARG A 71 12.75 15.68 -0.65
C ARG A 71 13.41 14.31 -0.59
N ASP A 72 13.75 13.75 -1.76
CA ASP A 72 14.49 12.49 -1.88
C ASP A 72 13.75 11.33 -1.19
N GLN A 73 12.44 11.21 -1.47
CA GLN A 73 11.60 10.17 -0.88
C GLN A 73 11.81 8.85 -1.61
N HIS A 74 12.19 7.83 -0.86
CA HIS A 74 12.37 6.47 -1.33
C HIS A 74 11.25 5.58 -0.80
N ILE A 75 10.52 4.94 -1.70
CA ILE A 75 9.54 3.91 -1.36
C ILE A 75 9.84 2.67 -2.17
N TYR A 76 10.21 1.62 -1.49
CA TYR A 76 10.34 0.27 -2.02
C TYR A 76 9.08 -0.52 -1.73
N PHE A 77 8.74 -1.48 -2.57
CA PHE A 77 7.56 -2.31 -2.36
C PHE A 77 7.78 -3.76 -2.75
N ARG A 78 7.00 -4.64 -2.12
CA ARG A 78 6.78 -6.03 -2.50
C ARG A 78 5.28 -6.25 -2.57
N THR A 79 4.79 -6.72 -3.72
CA THR A 79 3.37 -7.02 -3.92
C THR A 79 3.16 -8.49 -4.24
N ARG A 80 2.20 -9.12 -3.56
CA ARG A 80 1.73 -10.47 -3.83
C ARG A 80 0.27 -10.43 -4.28
N PHE A 81 -0.03 -11.20 -5.33
CA PHE A 81 -1.38 -11.48 -5.80
C PHE A 81 -1.78 -12.88 -5.32
N SER A 82 -3.03 -13.06 -4.88
CA SER A 82 -3.53 -14.39 -4.47
C SER A 82 -3.75 -15.36 -5.65
N LYS A 83 -3.70 -14.84 -6.89
CA LYS A 83 -3.87 -15.59 -8.12
C LYS A 83 -2.73 -15.29 -9.08
N PRO A 84 -2.16 -16.32 -9.78
CA PRO A 84 -1.18 -16.09 -10.83
C PRO A 84 -1.75 -15.21 -11.97
N PHE A 85 -1.02 -14.16 -12.33
CA PHE A 85 -1.35 -13.38 -13.52
C PHE A 85 -0.87 -14.11 -14.78
N LYS A 86 -1.71 -14.09 -15.84
CA LYS A 86 -1.41 -14.72 -17.13
C LYS A 86 -0.29 -14.01 -17.86
N ALA A 87 -0.30 -12.68 -17.81
CA ALA A 87 0.68 -11.82 -18.45
C ALA A 87 0.97 -10.60 -17.58
N MET A 88 2.19 -10.09 -17.70
CA MET A 88 2.60 -8.79 -17.20
C MET A 88 3.10 -7.97 -18.37
N GLN A 89 2.52 -6.79 -18.55
CA GLN A 89 2.95 -5.80 -19.55
C GLN A 89 3.51 -4.60 -18.80
N LEU A 90 4.68 -4.14 -19.22
CA LEU A 90 5.37 -2.99 -18.62
C LEU A 90 5.50 -1.87 -19.65
N ASP A 91 4.88 -0.75 -19.38
CA ASP A 91 5.06 0.51 -20.11
C ASP A 91 6.01 1.43 -19.33
N THR A 92 7.10 1.82 -19.97
CA THR A 92 8.11 2.71 -19.36
C THR A 92 8.31 3.96 -20.21
N ALA A 93 8.52 5.09 -19.53
CA ALA A 93 8.87 6.36 -20.18
C ALA A 93 10.07 6.99 -19.47
N THR A 94 10.93 7.64 -20.26
CA THR A 94 12.05 8.40 -19.71
C THR A 94 11.55 9.66 -19.02
N ILE A 95 12.08 9.93 -17.83
CA ILE A 95 11.86 11.19 -17.11
C ILE A 95 13.02 12.13 -17.43
N VAL A 96 12.68 13.34 -17.89
CA VAL A 96 13.63 14.41 -18.21
C VAL A 96 13.35 15.60 -17.30
N LYS A 97 14.39 16.16 -16.69
CA LYS A 97 14.34 17.38 -15.88
C LYS A 97 15.50 18.28 -16.30
N ASP A 98 15.19 19.55 -16.59
CA ASP A 98 16.17 20.56 -17.05
C ASP A 98 17.00 20.10 -18.26
N GLY A 99 16.41 19.28 -19.16
CA GLY A 99 17.06 18.74 -20.34
C GLY A 99 17.89 17.46 -20.12
N GLU A 100 18.05 17.02 -18.91
CA GLU A 100 18.79 15.80 -18.55
C GLU A 100 17.86 14.63 -18.20
N ARG A 101 18.24 13.41 -18.61
CA ARG A 101 17.57 12.21 -18.20
C ARG A 101 17.90 11.92 -16.73
N ILE A 102 16.86 11.87 -15.88
CA ILE A 102 17.03 11.61 -14.45
C ILE A 102 16.56 10.21 -14.02
N GLY A 103 15.69 9.57 -14.81
CA GLY A 103 15.15 8.26 -14.45
C GLY A 103 14.11 7.73 -15.43
N THR A 104 13.33 6.77 -14.96
CA THR A 104 12.27 6.10 -15.70
C THR A 104 10.96 6.15 -14.93
N SER A 105 9.84 6.29 -15.61
CA SER A 105 8.52 6.12 -15.03
C SER A 105 7.83 4.89 -15.60
N ALA A 106 7.20 4.08 -14.74
CA ALA A 106 6.63 2.80 -15.13
C ALA A 106 5.14 2.69 -14.77
N ILE A 107 4.41 1.99 -15.64
CA ILE A 107 3.08 1.46 -15.37
C ILE A 107 3.12 -0.03 -15.71
N ALA A 108 2.69 -0.88 -14.79
CA ALA A 108 2.52 -2.31 -15.05
C ALA A 108 1.05 -2.68 -15.13
N ARG A 109 0.72 -3.56 -16.08
CA ARG A 109 -0.59 -4.19 -16.24
C ARG A 109 -0.45 -5.69 -16.01
N PHE A 110 -1.31 -6.24 -15.17
CA PHE A 110 -1.39 -7.67 -14.85
C PHE A 110 -2.72 -8.21 -15.35
N ASP A 111 -2.68 -9.17 -16.27
CA ASP A 111 -3.86 -9.75 -16.89
C ASP A 111 -4.29 -11.04 -16.16
N PHE A 112 -5.59 -11.16 -15.93
CA PHE A 112 -6.24 -12.30 -15.29
C PHE A 112 -7.43 -12.75 -16.14
N HIS A 113 -7.85 -14.01 -15.94
CA HIS A 113 -9.17 -14.46 -16.31
C HIS A 113 -9.93 -14.78 -15.05
N THR A 114 -11.11 -14.19 -14.86
CA THR A 114 -11.91 -14.33 -13.65
C THR A 114 -13.24 -14.99 -13.94
N ALA A 115 -13.68 -15.85 -13.04
CA ALA A 115 -15.05 -16.33 -12.98
C ALA A 115 -15.96 -15.29 -12.29
N ALA A 116 -17.28 -15.41 -12.44
CA ALA A 116 -18.23 -14.52 -11.76
C ALA A 116 -18.10 -14.66 -10.23
N GLY A 117 -17.89 -13.53 -9.56
CA GLY A 117 -17.71 -13.46 -8.10
C GLY A 117 -16.31 -13.88 -7.62
N GLU A 118 -15.38 -14.15 -8.52
CA GLU A 118 -14.01 -14.51 -8.14
C GLU A 118 -13.30 -13.35 -7.46
N GLN A 119 -12.61 -13.66 -6.36
CA GLN A 119 -11.84 -12.70 -5.58
C GLN A 119 -10.35 -12.82 -5.87
N ILE A 120 -9.71 -11.67 -6.10
CA ILE A 120 -8.25 -11.56 -6.18
C ILE A 120 -7.80 -10.60 -5.07
N LEU A 121 -6.92 -11.09 -4.20
CA LEU A 121 -6.25 -10.26 -3.21
C LEU A 121 -4.95 -9.72 -3.78
N VAL A 122 -4.69 -8.44 -3.49
CA VAL A 122 -3.42 -7.78 -3.78
C VAL A 122 -2.88 -7.24 -2.46
N THR A 123 -1.79 -7.82 -2.00
CA THR A 123 -1.14 -7.43 -0.75
C THR A 123 0.19 -6.75 -1.08
N THR A 124 0.33 -5.49 -0.69
CA THR A 124 1.54 -4.69 -0.95
C THR A 124 2.15 -4.23 0.36
N ALA A 125 3.36 -4.65 0.63
CA ALA A 125 4.19 -4.09 1.70
C ALA A 125 5.10 -3.00 1.15
N ILE A 126 5.37 -2.00 1.97
CA ILE A 126 6.30 -0.91 1.67
C ILE A 126 7.46 -0.90 2.64
N SER A 127 8.58 -0.31 2.22
CA SER A 127 9.78 -0.04 3.03
C SER A 127 10.40 1.28 2.57
N GLY A 128 10.94 2.06 3.49
CA GLY A 128 11.79 3.21 3.18
C GLY A 128 13.26 2.84 2.94
N VAL A 129 13.63 1.56 3.10
CA VAL A 129 15.01 1.11 3.15
C VAL A 129 15.42 0.32 1.91
N SER A 130 14.66 -0.75 1.57
CA SER A 130 15.00 -1.62 0.44
C SER A 130 13.84 -2.52 0.01
N MET A 131 13.97 -3.16 -1.16
CA MET A 131 13.02 -4.18 -1.63
C MET A 131 13.01 -5.43 -0.71
N GLU A 132 14.15 -5.78 -0.13
CA GLU A 132 14.28 -6.84 0.88
C GLU A 132 13.57 -6.45 2.18
N GLY A 133 13.62 -5.16 2.58
CA GLY A 133 12.86 -4.61 3.70
C GLY A 133 11.36 -4.78 3.48
N ALA A 134 10.87 -4.40 2.30
CA ALA A 134 9.47 -4.60 1.93
C ALA A 134 9.08 -6.10 1.92
N ALA A 135 9.98 -6.98 1.47
CA ALA A 135 9.74 -8.44 1.52
C ALA A 135 9.65 -8.97 2.96
N ARG A 136 10.50 -8.49 3.88
CA ARG A 136 10.43 -8.85 5.31
C ARG A 136 9.15 -8.33 5.95
N ASN A 137 8.76 -7.09 5.65
CA ASN A 137 7.51 -6.50 6.13
C ASN A 137 6.29 -7.32 5.68
N LEU A 138 6.26 -7.72 4.39
CA LEU A 138 5.20 -8.57 3.85
C LEU A 138 5.12 -9.92 4.57
N ALA A 139 6.27 -10.58 4.73
CA ALA A 139 6.34 -11.90 5.38
C ALA A 139 5.93 -11.87 6.86
N ALA A 140 6.25 -10.77 7.56
CA ALA A 140 5.94 -10.62 8.98
C ALA A 140 4.49 -10.23 9.25
N GLU A 141 3.93 -9.31 8.44
CA GLU A 141 2.63 -8.71 8.74
C GLU A 141 1.46 -9.31 7.95
N ALA A 142 1.74 -9.82 6.73
CA ALA A 142 0.71 -10.37 5.85
C ALA A 142 1.21 -11.65 5.14
N PRO A 143 1.54 -12.73 5.91
CA PRO A 143 2.08 -13.97 5.35
C PRO A 143 1.08 -14.78 4.52
N ASP A 144 -0.20 -14.59 4.71
CA ASP A 144 -1.28 -15.33 4.05
C ASP A 144 -2.25 -14.41 3.28
N ASP A 145 -3.23 -15.01 2.60
CA ASP A 145 -4.24 -14.30 1.79
C ASP A 145 -5.62 -14.29 2.50
N ASP A 146 -5.65 -14.10 3.81
CA ASP A 146 -6.88 -14.02 4.62
C ASP A 146 -7.26 -12.55 4.88
N PHE A 147 -7.98 -11.93 3.93
CA PHE A 147 -8.44 -10.54 4.04
C PHE A 147 -9.28 -10.28 5.30
N ASP A 148 -10.19 -11.20 5.64
CA ASP A 148 -11.13 -10.99 6.75
C ASP A 148 -10.43 -11.05 8.11
N LYS A 149 -9.40 -11.86 8.24
CA LYS A 149 -8.49 -11.86 9.41
C LYS A 149 -7.80 -10.52 9.60
N TYR A 150 -7.25 -9.94 8.53
CA TYR A 150 -6.58 -8.63 8.60
C TYR A 150 -7.58 -7.51 8.88
N LEU A 151 -8.76 -7.54 8.26
CA LEU A 151 -9.83 -6.58 8.53
C LEU A 151 -10.25 -6.61 10.01
N ALA A 152 -10.52 -7.80 10.54
CA ALA A 152 -10.91 -7.98 11.94
C ALA A 152 -9.82 -7.50 12.91
N THR A 153 -8.54 -7.81 12.60
CA THR A 153 -7.39 -7.37 13.40
C THR A 153 -7.28 -5.85 13.42
N THR A 154 -7.40 -5.21 12.25
CA THR A 154 -7.33 -3.74 12.13
C THR A 154 -8.47 -3.07 12.87
N GLN A 155 -9.70 -3.58 12.73
CA GLN A 155 -10.86 -3.08 13.47
C GLN A 155 -10.68 -3.21 14.98
N LYS A 156 -10.18 -4.36 15.44
CA LYS A 156 -9.89 -4.58 16.86
C LYS A 156 -8.86 -3.56 17.38
N ASN A 157 -7.74 -3.40 16.67
CA ASN A 157 -6.67 -2.48 17.07
C ASN A 157 -7.18 -1.03 17.14
N TRP A 158 -7.96 -0.57 16.16
CA TRP A 158 -8.55 0.76 16.20
C TRP A 158 -9.57 0.92 17.33
N ASN A 159 -10.41 -0.08 17.56
CA ASN A 159 -11.37 -0.05 18.67
C ASN A 159 -10.66 0.02 20.03
N GLU A 160 -9.57 -0.72 20.22
CA GLU A 160 -8.75 -0.66 21.43
C GLU A 160 -8.14 0.74 21.66
N GLN A 161 -7.71 1.43 20.60
CA GLN A 161 -7.18 2.78 20.73
C GLN A 161 -8.27 3.82 20.97
N LEU A 162 -9.37 3.76 20.24
CA LEU A 162 -10.46 4.72 20.34
C LEU A 162 -11.22 4.57 21.66
N SER A 163 -11.34 3.37 22.21
CA SER A 163 -12.02 3.10 23.49
C SER A 163 -11.22 3.55 24.73
N LYS A 164 -10.00 4.08 24.57
CA LYS A 164 -9.28 4.73 25.68
C LYS A 164 -10.00 5.97 26.20
N ILE A 165 -10.87 6.57 25.40
CA ILE A 165 -11.75 7.67 25.81
C ILE A 165 -13.18 7.26 25.48
N GLU A 166 -13.97 7.02 26.51
CA GLU A 166 -15.40 6.74 26.37
C GLU A 166 -16.21 7.97 26.68
N ILE A 167 -17.14 8.33 25.80
CA ILE A 167 -18.06 9.45 26.01
C ILE A 167 -19.50 8.96 26.09
N THR A 168 -20.29 9.59 26.93
CA THR A 168 -21.75 9.47 26.98
C THR A 168 -22.33 10.68 26.27
N CYS A 169 -23.13 10.47 25.24
CA CYS A 169 -23.78 11.51 24.46
C CYS A 169 -25.13 10.99 23.96
N ASP A 170 -26.18 11.77 24.14
CA ASP A 170 -27.54 11.43 23.69
C ASP A 170 -27.70 11.64 22.17
N ASP A 171 -26.87 12.51 21.58
CA ASP A 171 -26.85 12.74 20.14
C ASP A 171 -25.84 11.81 19.46
N PRO A 172 -26.30 10.86 18.61
CA PRO A 172 -25.44 9.95 17.91
C PRO A 172 -24.48 10.66 16.92
N ASP A 173 -24.89 11.78 16.34
CA ASP A 173 -24.04 12.52 15.38
C ASP A 173 -22.87 13.20 16.09
N GLU A 174 -23.06 13.73 17.29
CA GLU A 174 -21.97 14.27 18.10
C GLU A 174 -21.00 13.17 18.52
N LYS A 175 -21.49 11.98 18.84
CA LYS A 175 -20.63 10.82 19.12
C LYS A 175 -19.78 10.42 17.90
N VAL A 176 -20.38 10.39 16.70
CA VAL A 176 -19.65 10.12 15.46
C VAL A 176 -18.58 11.18 15.20
N LYS A 177 -18.92 12.47 15.36
CA LYS A 177 -17.95 13.58 15.20
C LYS A 177 -16.78 13.44 16.15
N PHE A 178 -17.03 13.14 17.42
CA PHE A 178 -15.99 12.96 18.43
C PHE A 178 -15.01 11.86 18.06
N TYR A 179 -15.51 10.64 17.78
CA TYR A 179 -14.64 9.52 17.44
C TYR A 179 -13.94 9.69 16.09
N THR A 180 -14.56 10.38 15.12
CA THR A 180 -13.92 10.76 13.87
C THR A 180 -12.74 11.71 14.12
N ALA A 181 -12.93 12.74 14.94
CA ALA A 181 -11.87 13.67 15.31
C ALA A 181 -10.74 12.98 16.08
N LEU A 182 -11.08 12.09 17.03
CA LEU A 182 -10.11 11.29 17.77
C LEU A 182 -9.29 10.38 16.83
N TYR A 183 -9.96 9.69 15.89
CA TYR A 183 -9.29 8.91 14.85
C TYR A 183 -8.31 9.76 14.03
N HIS A 184 -8.75 10.94 13.55
CA HIS A 184 -7.89 11.83 12.78
C HIS A 184 -6.67 12.31 13.58
N SER A 185 -6.80 12.54 14.88
CA SER A 185 -5.68 12.93 15.74
C SER A 185 -4.62 11.84 15.91
N MET A 186 -4.98 10.57 15.64
CA MET A 186 -4.11 9.41 15.77
C MET A 186 -3.46 9.00 14.43
N LEU A 187 -3.74 9.68 13.30
CA LEU A 187 -3.14 9.37 12.01
C LEU A 187 -1.66 9.78 11.90
N ALA A 188 -1.20 10.64 12.80
CA ALA A 188 0.20 11.05 12.87
C ALA A 188 0.63 11.10 14.37
N PRO A 189 1.90 10.78 14.66
CA PRO A 189 2.98 10.34 13.76
C PRO A 189 2.77 8.91 13.24
N THR A 190 3.35 8.61 12.08
CA THR A 190 3.31 7.28 11.47
C THR A 190 4.58 6.48 11.78
N ILE A 191 4.47 5.15 11.76
CA ILE A 191 5.64 4.25 11.83
C ILE A 191 6.46 4.43 10.56
N TYR A 192 7.76 4.62 10.72
CA TYR A 192 8.67 4.88 9.61
C TYR A 192 9.73 3.79 9.40
N ASN A 193 9.94 2.94 10.39
CA ASN A 193 10.90 1.83 10.33
C ASN A 193 10.26 0.53 9.82
N ASP A 194 11.09 -0.33 9.23
CA ASP A 194 10.73 -1.71 8.89
C ASP A 194 10.52 -2.57 10.15
N VAL A 195 9.98 -3.79 9.99
CA VAL A 195 9.72 -4.72 11.11
C VAL A 195 10.97 -5.11 11.88
N ASP A 196 12.13 -5.06 11.24
CA ASP A 196 13.45 -5.30 11.87
C ASP A 196 14.06 -4.05 12.51
N GLY A 197 13.33 -2.92 12.50
CA GLY A 197 13.77 -1.65 13.06
C GLY A 197 14.60 -0.78 12.13
N ALA A 198 14.94 -1.24 10.92
CA ALA A 198 15.71 -0.44 9.97
C ALA A 198 14.90 0.76 9.46
N TYR A 199 15.53 1.91 9.29
CA TYR A 199 14.92 3.09 8.69
C TYR A 199 15.93 3.95 7.92
N TYR A 200 15.46 4.70 6.95
CA TYR A 200 16.28 5.63 6.16
C TYR A 200 16.26 7.02 6.81
N GLY A 201 17.42 7.48 7.26
CA GLY A 201 17.58 8.73 7.99
C GLY A 201 17.67 9.96 7.08
N PRO A 202 17.52 11.18 7.65
CA PRO A 202 17.65 12.44 6.92
C PRO A 202 19.10 12.71 6.43
N ASP A 203 20.07 12.00 6.98
CA ASP A 203 21.48 11.98 6.55
C ASP A 203 21.72 11.05 5.36
N LYS A 204 20.64 10.43 4.81
CA LYS A 204 20.69 9.50 3.69
C LYS A 204 21.42 8.18 4.00
N GLN A 205 21.43 7.79 5.27
CA GLN A 205 21.97 6.52 5.73
C GLN A 205 20.87 5.63 6.30
N VAL A 206 21.08 4.33 6.26
CA VAL A 206 20.21 3.36 6.94
C VAL A 206 20.64 3.25 8.39
N HIS A 207 19.68 3.43 9.28
CA HIS A 207 19.86 3.33 10.73
C HIS A 207 19.01 2.20 11.29
N GLN A 208 19.29 1.85 12.54
CA GLN A 208 18.53 0.89 13.33
C GLN A 208 17.84 1.63 14.47
N ALA A 209 16.53 1.47 14.59
CA ALA A 209 15.76 2.04 15.70
C ALA A 209 16.16 1.35 17.02
N ASP A 210 16.47 2.14 18.05
CA ASP A 210 16.88 1.64 19.36
C ASP A 210 15.74 0.93 20.11
N ARG A 211 14.50 1.28 19.78
CA ARG A 211 13.27 0.64 20.28
C ARG A 211 12.20 0.67 19.19
N CYS A 212 11.69 -0.49 18.83
CA CYS A 212 10.39 -0.56 18.16
C CYS A 212 9.34 -0.11 19.19
N THR A 213 8.87 1.12 19.09
CA THR A 213 7.69 1.54 19.86
C THR A 213 6.50 0.80 19.27
N LYS A 214 5.96 -0.12 20.08
CA LYS A 214 4.65 -0.71 19.83
C LYS A 214 3.57 0.31 20.14
#